data_1c971cd433466df045db3b92a2d5b9f7
#
_entry.id   1c971cd433466df045db3b92a2d5b9f7
#
_cell.length_a   1.000
_cell.length_b   1.000
_cell.length_c   1.000
_cell.angle_alpha   90.00
_cell.angle_beta   90.00
_cell.angle_gamma   90.00
#
_symmetry.space_group_name_H-M   'P 1'
#
loop_
_entity.id
_entity.type
_entity.pdbx_description
1 polymer ?
#
loop_
_entity_poly.entity_id
_entity_poly.type
_entity_poly.pdbx_seq_one_letter_code
_entity_poly.pdbx_strand_id
1 'polypeptide(L)'
;MFTGIVTDIGSVAARDGTKLKIASHYHPASLALGASIACDGCCLTVTRINEGPNDHAMFEVDLSNETAARTTLGSWKQGTRMNLERSLSMGSEVGGHLMTGHVDGLARILGQRPDGDSVRFVLEAPAEFGHFMAEKGSVALNGVSLTVNEVNGTRFGVNIIPYTLTHTTWGDLKPGDLVNLEVDLLARYVERIAAGRLAASRAIGTDR
;
A
#
# COMPACT_ATOMS: atom_id res chain seq x y z
N MET A 1 -3.28 10.92 -4.55
CA MET A 1 -3.73 10.67 -3.17
C MET A 1 -4.77 9.57 -3.19
N PHE A 2 -4.79 8.73 -2.16
CA PHE A 2 -5.65 7.57 -1.99
C PHE A 2 -6.14 7.53 -0.53
N THR A 3 -7.00 6.59 -0.22
CA THR A 3 -7.60 6.46 1.12
C THR A 3 -7.31 5.11 1.78
N GLY A 4 -6.83 4.13 1.01
CA GLY A 4 -6.66 2.74 1.44
C GLY A 4 -7.96 1.95 1.49
N ILE A 5 -8.98 2.44 0.81
CA ILE A 5 -10.22 1.71 0.57
C ILE A 5 -10.13 1.07 -0.82
N VAL A 6 -9.81 -0.21 -0.83
CA VAL A 6 -9.71 -0.99 -2.07
C VAL A 6 -11.05 -1.03 -2.77
N THR A 7 -11.07 -0.72 -4.06
CA THR A 7 -12.29 -0.66 -4.86
C THR A 7 -12.37 -1.75 -5.92
N ASP A 8 -11.27 -2.48 -6.16
CA ASP A 8 -11.22 -3.61 -7.09
C ASP A 8 -10.03 -4.52 -6.79
N ILE A 9 -10.11 -5.76 -7.25
CA ILE A 9 -8.98 -6.70 -7.29
C ILE A 9 -8.65 -6.99 -8.75
N GLY A 10 -7.52 -6.44 -9.19
CA GLY A 10 -7.01 -6.68 -10.53
C GLY A 10 -6.07 -7.87 -10.63
N SER A 11 -5.60 -8.13 -11.85
CA SER A 11 -4.56 -9.13 -12.10
C SER A 11 -3.62 -8.70 -13.22
N VAL A 12 -2.36 -9.14 -13.15
CA VAL A 12 -1.39 -8.95 -14.24
C VAL A 12 -1.80 -9.81 -15.44
N ALA A 13 -2.26 -9.16 -16.51
CA ALA A 13 -2.60 -9.84 -17.76
C ALA A 13 -1.34 -10.17 -18.60
N ALA A 14 -0.36 -9.25 -18.58
CA ALA A 14 0.93 -9.46 -19.27
C ALA A 14 2.01 -8.57 -18.59
N ARG A 15 3.26 -8.99 -18.75
CA ARG A 15 4.44 -8.21 -18.35
C ARG A 15 5.48 -8.26 -19.46
N ASP A 16 6.02 -7.08 -19.79
CA ASP A 16 7.17 -6.94 -20.69
C ASP A 16 8.19 -5.99 -20.02
N GLY A 17 9.22 -6.59 -19.41
CA GLY A 17 10.20 -5.85 -18.62
C GLY A 17 9.56 -5.07 -17.47
N THR A 18 9.60 -3.74 -17.58
CA THR A 18 9.00 -2.80 -16.62
C THR A 18 7.54 -2.45 -16.93
N LYS A 19 7.02 -2.84 -18.09
CA LYS A 19 5.63 -2.57 -18.48
C LYS A 19 4.71 -3.68 -17.97
N LEU A 20 3.65 -3.27 -17.28
CA LEU A 20 2.59 -4.16 -16.81
C LEU A 20 1.29 -3.83 -17.52
N LYS A 21 0.62 -4.87 -18.01
CA LYS A 21 -0.77 -4.80 -18.46
C LYS A 21 -1.63 -5.42 -17.37
N ILE A 22 -2.58 -4.66 -16.85
CA ILE A 22 -3.41 -5.03 -15.70
C ILE A 22 -4.85 -5.15 -16.17
N ALA A 23 -5.47 -6.28 -15.87
CA ALA A 23 -6.91 -6.49 -16.01
C ALA A 23 -7.60 -6.05 -14.72
N SER A 24 -8.67 -5.26 -14.85
CA SER A 24 -9.49 -4.77 -13.73
C SER A 24 -10.98 -4.93 -14.06
N HIS A 25 -11.85 -4.78 -13.07
CA HIS A 25 -13.30 -4.72 -13.26
C HIS A 25 -13.80 -3.29 -13.47
N TYR A 26 -12.93 -2.29 -13.45
CA TYR A 26 -13.31 -0.92 -13.77
C TYR A 26 -13.85 -0.81 -15.20
N HIS A 27 -14.86 0.02 -15.40
CA HIS A 27 -15.30 0.38 -16.76
C HIS A 27 -14.23 1.26 -17.43
N PRO A 28 -13.86 1.05 -18.72
CA PRO A 28 -12.80 1.81 -19.39
C PRO A 28 -13.01 3.33 -19.32
N ALA A 29 -14.24 3.81 -19.49
CA ALA A 29 -14.56 5.23 -19.41
C ALA A 29 -14.39 5.83 -17.99
N SER A 30 -14.20 5.01 -16.96
CA SER A 30 -13.94 5.48 -15.59
C SER A 30 -12.47 5.73 -15.31
N LEU A 31 -11.58 5.36 -16.22
CA LEU A 31 -10.15 5.61 -16.17
C LEU A 31 -9.77 6.71 -17.16
N ALA A 32 -8.70 7.44 -16.87
CA ALA A 32 -8.15 8.44 -17.78
C ALA A 32 -6.64 8.18 -17.99
N LEU A 33 -6.16 8.48 -19.21
CA LEU A 33 -4.72 8.47 -19.47
C LEU A 33 -4.03 9.51 -18.59
N GLY A 34 -2.89 9.15 -18.02
CA GLY A 34 -2.16 9.99 -17.08
C GLY A 34 -2.74 10.02 -15.66
N ALA A 35 -3.87 9.36 -15.39
CA ALA A 35 -4.41 9.25 -14.05
C ALA A 35 -3.51 8.37 -13.16
N SER A 36 -3.49 8.68 -11.87
CA SER A 36 -2.86 7.82 -10.86
C SER A 36 -3.82 6.71 -10.43
N ILE A 37 -3.28 5.51 -10.30
CA ILE A 37 -3.96 4.34 -9.75
C ILE A 37 -3.02 3.66 -8.75
N ALA A 38 -3.53 3.27 -7.59
CA ALA A 38 -2.77 2.48 -6.62
C ALA A 38 -2.90 0.99 -6.97
N CYS A 39 -1.76 0.32 -7.12
CA CYS A 39 -1.65 -1.12 -7.33
C CYS A 39 -0.91 -1.71 -6.13
N ASP A 40 -1.58 -2.50 -5.27
CA ASP A 40 -1.09 -2.89 -3.94
C ASP A 40 -0.45 -1.71 -3.19
N GLY A 41 -1.13 -0.54 -3.22
CA GLY A 41 -0.68 0.68 -2.56
C GLY A 41 0.41 1.46 -3.29
N CYS A 42 0.96 0.96 -4.38
CA CYS A 42 1.94 1.70 -5.18
C CYS A 42 1.24 2.60 -6.20
N CYS A 43 1.49 3.90 -6.14
CA CYS A 43 0.96 4.88 -7.08
C CYS A 43 1.63 4.73 -8.45
N LEU A 44 0.85 4.35 -9.45
CA LEU A 44 1.31 4.20 -10.83
C LEU A 44 0.48 5.08 -11.77
N THR A 45 1.07 5.45 -12.90
CA THR A 45 0.41 6.25 -13.92
C THR A 45 -0.16 5.35 -15.02
N VAL A 46 -1.43 5.54 -15.35
CA VAL A 46 -2.08 4.84 -16.47
C VAL A 46 -1.55 5.39 -17.79
N THR A 47 -0.81 4.57 -18.54
CA THR A 47 -0.17 4.97 -19.81
C THR A 47 -0.97 4.53 -21.04
N ARG A 48 -1.83 3.51 -20.91
CA ARG A 48 -2.75 3.06 -21.95
C ARG A 48 -3.99 2.44 -21.33
N ILE A 49 -5.12 2.55 -22.02
CA ILE A 49 -6.41 1.95 -21.66
C ILE A 49 -6.91 1.18 -22.88
N ASN A 50 -7.29 -0.07 -22.68
CA ASN A 50 -7.91 -0.93 -23.69
C ASN A 50 -9.22 -1.49 -23.10
N GLU A 51 -10.16 -1.82 -23.96
CA GLU A 51 -11.31 -2.63 -23.58
C GLU A 51 -10.89 -4.08 -23.44
N GLY A 52 -11.27 -4.67 -22.34
CA GLY A 52 -11.14 -6.10 -22.07
C GLY A 52 -12.51 -6.80 -22.19
N PRO A 53 -12.57 -8.08 -21.79
CA PRO A 53 -13.84 -8.82 -21.75
C PRO A 53 -14.87 -8.15 -20.83
N ASN A 54 -16.16 -8.26 -21.16
CA ASN A 54 -17.31 -7.80 -20.37
C ASN A 54 -17.27 -6.31 -20.03
N ASP A 55 -16.81 -5.46 -20.94
CA ASP A 55 -16.66 -4.00 -20.77
C ASP A 55 -15.74 -3.61 -19.58
N HIS A 56 -14.84 -4.49 -19.19
CA HIS A 56 -13.85 -4.25 -18.17
C HIS A 56 -12.59 -3.60 -18.77
N ALA A 57 -11.92 -2.73 -18.01
CA ALA A 57 -10.70 -2.09 -18.47
C ALA A 57 -9.48 -3.00 -18.34
N MET A 58 -8.66 -3.00 -19.37
CA MET A 58 -7.28 -3.42 -19.33
C MET A 58 -6.41 -2.18 -19.48
N PHE A 59 -5.61 -1.84 -18.47
CA PHE A 59 -4.74 -0.66 -18.54
C PHE A 59 -3.26 -1.06 -18.43
N GLU A 60 -2.40 -0.18 -18.94
CA GLU A 60 -0.96 -0.37 -18.85
C GLU A 60 -0.35 0.68 -17.94
N VAL A 61 0.70 0.27 -17.24
CA VAL A 61 1.52 1.10 -16.36
C VAL A 61 3.00 0.77 -16.57
N ASP A 62 3.87 1.76 -16.34
CA ASP A 62 5.30 1.57 -16.38
C ASP A 62 5.89 1.60 -14.96
N LEU A 63 6.73 0.62 -14.62
CA LEU A 63 7.45 0.59 -13.36
C LEU A 63 8.82 1.27 -13.50
N SER A 64 9.17 2.15 -12.57
CA SER A 64 10.56 2.57 -12.43
C SER A 64 11.41 1.43 -11.83
N ASN A 65 12.73 1.47 -12.04
CA ASN A 65 13.64 0.53 -11.38
C ASN A 65 13.56 0.64 -9.85
N GLU A 66 13.38 1.84 -9.32
CA GLU A 66 13.20 2.09 -7.88
C GLU A 66 11.92 1.42 -7.37
N THR A 67 10.79 1.61 -8.07
CA THR A 67 9.51 0.96 -7.73
C THR A 67 9.66 -0.56 -7.74
N ALA A 68 10.29 -1.12 -8.77
CA ALA A 68 10.49 -2.56 -8.87
C ALA A 68 11.39 -3.12 -7.76
N ALA A 69 12.39 -2.36 -7.32
CA ALA A 69 13.32 -2.78 -6.26
C ALA A 69 12.72 -2.67 -4.85
N ARG A 70 11.84 -1.68 -4.60
CA ARG A 70 11.31 -1.39 -3.28
C ARG A 70 9.96 -2.01 -2.96
N THR A 71 9.29 -2.57 -3.95
CA THR A 71 7.92 -3.07 -3.81
C THR A 71 7.82 -4.53 -4.27
N THR A 72 6.70 -5.17 -3.93
CA THR A 72 6.38 -6.51 -4.44
C THR A 72 6.23 -6.53 -5.96
N LEU A 73 5.99 -5.37 -6.60
CA LEU A 73 5.72 -5.24 -8.03
C LEU A 73 6.87 -5.75 -8.91
N GLY A 74 8.10 -5.68 -8.40
CA GLY A 74 9.27 -6.23 -9.09
C GLY A 74 9.17 -7.73 -9.39
N SER A 75 8.49 -8.49 -8.53
CA SER A 75 8.32 -9.94 -8.64
C SER A 75 7.02 -10.38 -9.34
N TRP A 76 6.14 -9.45 -9.72
CA TRP A 76 4.86 -9.77 -10.32
C TRP A 76 5.01 -10.46 -11.67
N LYS A 77 4.17 -11.44 -11.91
CA LYS A 77 4.08 -12.23 -13.14
C LYS A 77 2.64 -12.33 -13.60
N GLN A 78 2.42 -12.78 -14.81
CA GLN A 78 1.07 -13.04 -15.32
C GLN A 78 0.26 -13.87 -14.31
N GLY A 79 -0.97 -13.42 -14.04
CA GLY A 79 -1.88 -14.00 -13.05
C GLY A 79 -1.69 -13.48 -11.62
N THR A 80 -0.64 -12.70 -11.31
CA THR A 80 -0.53 -12.08 -9.97
C THR A 80 -1.72 -11.17 -9.74
N ARG A 81 -2.44 -11.36 -8.64
CA ARG A 81 -3.56 -10.53 -8.18
C ARG A 81 -3.05 -9.36 -7.35
N MET A 82 -3.74 -8.22 -7.42
CA MET A 82 -3.41 -7.03 -6.64
C MET A 82 -4.65 -6.24 -6.25
N ASN A 83 -4.56 -5.51 -5.15
CA ASN A 83 -5.56 -4.52 -4.75
C ASN A 83 -5.45 -3.28 -5.63
N LEU A 84 -6.58 -2.75 -6.06
CA LEU A 84 -6.66 -1.54 -6.86
C LEU A 84 -7.50 -0.48 -6.16
N GLU A 85 -7.02 0.76 -6.22
CA GLU A 85 -7.76 1.95 -5.81
C GLU A 85 -7.50 3.07 -6.80
N ARG A 86 -8.56 3.76 -7.26
CA ARG A 86 -8.41 4.97 -8.07
C ARG A 86 -8.11 6.16 -7.18
N SER A 87 -7.43 7.17 -7.73
CA SER A 87 -7.13 8.38 -6.97
C SER A 87 -8.39 9.03 -6.43
N LEU A 88 -8.27 9.56 -5.20
CA LEU A 88 -9.33 10.27 -4.49
C LEU A 88 -9.78 11.50 -5.29
N SER A 89 -11.07 11.63 -5.51
CA SER A 89 -11.68 12.80 -6.13
C SER A 89 -12.04 13.86 -5.08
N MET A 90 -12.04 15.14 -5.47
CA MET A 90 -12.48 16.20 -4.58
C MET A 90 -13.95 16.00 -4.18
N GLY A 91 -14.21 16.03 -2.88
CA GLY A 91 -15.55 15.81 -2.32
C GLY A 91 -15.89 14.36 -2.00
N SER A 92 -15.00 13.41 -2.30
CA SER A 92 -15.18 12.02 -1.86
C SER A 92 -14.87 11.86 -0.36
N GLU A 93 -15.46 10.82 0.25
CA GLU A 93 -15.19 10.45 1.64
C GLU A 93 -13.78 9.87 1.80
N VAL A 94 -13.11 10.19 2.91
CA VAL A 94 -11.86 9.56 3.33
C VAL A 94 -12.20 8.45 4.32
N GLY A 95 -12.52 7.26 3.82
CA GLY A 95 -12.94 6.14 4.65
C GLY A 95 -11.81 5.45 5.41
N GLY A 96 -10.56 5.62 4.98
CA GLY A 96 -9.34 5.12 5.65
C GLY A 96 -8.51 6.26 6.22
N HIS A 97 -7.28 6.43 5.72
CA HIS A 97 -6.39 7.56 6.01
C HIS A 97 -5.79 8.14 4.73
N LEU A 98 -5.15 9.30 4.81
CA LEU A 98 -4.52 9.91 3.63
C LEU A 98 -3.27 9.13 3.24
N MET A 99 -3.29 8.55 2.06
CA MET A 99 -2.19 7.79 1.47
C MET A 99 -1.69 8.46 0.19
N THR A 100 -0.39 8.37 -0.02
CA THR A 100 0.26 8.95 -1.21
C THR A 100 0.46 7.92 -2.32
N GLY A 101 0.49 6.64 -1.96
CA GLY A 101 0.88 5.54 -2.83
C GLY A 101 2.40 5.44 -2.98
N HIS A 102 3.14 6.02 -2.05
CA HIS A 102 4.60 5.99 -2.02
C HIS A 102 5.06 4.95 -1.01
N VAL A 103 5.18 3.71 -1.50
CA VAL A 103 5.60 2.56 -0.70
C VAL A 103 7.00 2.81 -0.14
N ASP A 104 7.15 2.66 1.19
CA ASP A 104 8.41 2.83 1.89
C ASP A 104 9.30 1.61 1.82
N GLY A 105 8.70 0.44 1.93
CA GLY A 105 9.40 -0.84 1.95
C GLY A 105 8.43 -2.00 2.03
N LEU A 106 8.97 -3.17 2.40
CA LEU A 106 8.21 -4.41 2.48
C LEU A 106 8.12 -4.87 3.94
N ALA A 107 6.91 -5.03 4.45
CA ALA A 107 6.67 -5.73 5.71
C ALA A 107 6.52 -7.23 5.46
N ARG A 108 7.03 -8.05 6.38
CA ARG A 108 6.91 -9.51 6.32
C ARG A 108 5.81 -9.98 7.26
N ILE A 109 4.92 -10.84 6.78
CA ILE A 109 3.95 -11.54 7.63
C ILE A 109 4.69 -12.62 8.41
N LEU A 110 4.71 -12.49 9.74
CA LEU A 110 5.34 -13.46 10.64
C LEU A 110 4.37 -14.55 11.05
N GLY A 111 3.09 -14.24 11.15
CA GLY A 111 2.06 -15.19 11.57
C GLY A 111 0.67 -14.65 11.41
N GLN A 112 -0.30 -15.56 11.47
CA GLN A 112 -1.72 -15.22 11.50
C GLN A 112 -2.47 -16.18 12.43
N ARG A 113 -3.55 -15.71 13.04
CA ARG A 113 -4.42 -16.52 13.87
C ARG A 113 -5.87 -16.03 13.81
N PRO A 114 -6.86 -16.92 13.98
CA PRO A 114 -8.25 -16.49 14.14
C PRO A 114 -8.42 -15.55 15.34
N ASP A 115 -9.32 -14.57 15.22
CA ASP A 115 -9.72 -13.65 16.27
C ASP A 115 -11.22 -13.37 16.13
N GLY A 116 -12.06 -14.28 16.66
CA GLY A 116 -13.48 -14.35 16.34
C GLY A 116 -13.67 -14.65 14.84
N ASP A 117 -14.48 -13.83 14.17
CA ASP A 117 -14.71 -13.92 12.72
C ASP A 117 -13.58 -13.26 11.91
N SER A 118 -12.69 -12.53 12.57
CA SER A 118 -11.57 -11.82 11.96
C SER A 118 -10.30 -12.67 11.99
N VAL A 119 -9.25 -12.20 11.33
CA VAL A 119 -7.91 -12.79 11.36
C VAL A 119 -6.92 -11.75 11.85
N ARG A 120 -6.21 -12.07 12.93
CA ARG A 120 -5.09 -11.29 13.45
C ARG A 120 -3.82 -11.67 12.72
N PHE A 121 -3.17 -10.68 12.10
CA PHE A 121 -1.86 -10.82 11.50
C PHE A 121 -0.81 -10.15 12.37
N VAL A 122 0.36 -10.77 12.47
CA VAL A 122 1.58 -10.19 13.05
C VAL A 122 2.56 -9.99 11.91
N LEU A 123 3.08 -8.76 11.79
CA LEU A 123 4.02 -8.37 10.75
C LEU A 123 5.30 -7.80 11.36
N GLU A 124 6.34 -7.77 10.56
CA GLU A 124 7.61 -7.12 10.87
C GLU A 124 7.92 -6.09 9.79
N ALA A 125 8.01 -4.82 10.19
CA ALA A 125 8.46 -3.73 9.33
C ALA A 125 9.99 -3.77 9.21
N PRO A 126 10.59 -3.22 8.13
CA PRO A 126 12.02 -2.92 8.09
C PRO A 126 12.43 -2.05 9.29
N ALA A 127 13.65 -2.22 9.77
CA ALA A 127 14.11 -1.58 11.00
C ALA A 127 13.97 -0.05 10.98
N GLU A 128 14.19 0.55 9.80
CA GLU A 128 14.08 1.99 9.58
C GLU A 128 12.66 2.54 9.66
N PHE A 129 11.63 1.67 9.61
CA PHE A 129 10.23 2.10 9.64
C PHE A 129 9.48 1.68 10.90
N GLY A 130 10.10 0.85 11.77
CA GLY A 130 9.45 0.36 12.98
C GLY A 130 8.95 1.48 13.92
N HIS A 131 9.71 2.57 14.01
CA HIS A 131 9.38 3.71 14.89
C HIS A 131 8.17 4.54 14.43
N PHE A 132 7.71 4.36 13.18
CA PHE A 132 6.48 4.98 12.69
C PHE A 132 5.21 4.21 13.11
N MET A 133 5.37 2.95 13.53
CA MET A 133 4.23 2.15 13.97
C MET A 133 3.78 2.62 15.36
N ALA A 134 2.52 3.01 15.48
CA ALA A 134 1.91 3.45 16.72
C ALA A 134 0.63 2.67 16.99
N GLU A 135 0.42 2.20 18.23
CA GLU A 135 -0.84 1.56 18.62
C GLU A 135 -2.01 2.51 18.37
N LYS A 136 -3.07 1.99 17.73
CA LYS A 136 -4.25 2.75 17.28
C LYS A 136 -3.97 3.76 16.15
N GLY A 137 -2.73 3.85 15.67
CA GLY A 137 -2.39 4.58 14.46
C GLY A 137 -2.78 3.83 13.19
N SER A 138 -2.59 4.48 12.05
CA SER A 138 -2.85 3.90 10.72
C SER A 138 -1.56 3.41 10.07
N VAL A 139 -1.68 2.39 9.26
CA VAL A 139 -0.64 1.91 8.34
C VAL A 139 -1.31 1.44 7.05
N ALA A 140 -0.66 1.65 5.92
CA ALA A 140 -1.12 1.05 4.67
C ALA A 140 -0.31 -0.19 4.34
N LEU A 141 -0.99 -1.31 4.10
CA LEU A 141 -0.37 -2.57 3.72
C LEU A 141 -1.04 -3.12 2.46
N ASN A 142 -0.26 -3.32 1.39
CA ASN A 142 -0.80 -3.62 0.05
C ASN A 142 -1.96 -2.70 -0.36
N GLY A 143 -1.86 -1.42 -0.02
CA GLY A 143 -2.88 -0.42 -0.33
C GLY A 143 -4.14 -0.46 0.52
N VAL A 144 -4.18 -1.28 1.56
CA VAL A 144 -5.30 -1.34 2.50
C VAL A 144 -4.98 -0.49 3.73
N SER A 145 -5.85 0.46 4.07
CA SER A 145 -5.77 1.23 5.31
C SER A 145 -6.13 0.34 6.50
N LEU A 146 -5.21 0.18 7.44
CA LEU A 146 -5.36 -0.70 8.59
C LEU A 146 -5.01 0.02 9.89
N THR A 147 -5.71 -0.35 10.95
CA THR A 147 -5.38 0.10 12.30
C THR A 147 -4.35 -0.81 12.93
N VAL A 148 -3.27 -0.24 13.44
CA VAL A 148 -2.26 -0.95 14.22
C VAL A 148 -2.85 -1.29 15.60
N ASN A 149 -2.79 -2.55 16.01
CA ASN A 149 -3.33 -2.99 17.31
C ASN A 149 -2.28 -2.98 18.41
N GLU A 150 -1.17 -3.67 18.21
CA GLU A 150 -0.04 -3.75 19.14
C GLU A 150 1.28 -3.49 18.43
N VAL A 151 2.25 -2.96 19.13
CA VAL A 151 3.61 -2.70 18.63
C VAL A 151 4.65 -3.22 19.60
N ASN A 152 5.66 -3.93 19.10
CA ASN A 152 6.84 -4.36 19.84
C ASN A 152 8.09 -4.22 18.97
N GLY A 153 8.77 -3.09 19.09
CA GLY A 153 9.90 -2.74 18.21
C GLY A 153 9.48 -2.59 16.76
N THR A 154 10.00 -3.44 15.89
CA THR A 154 9.62 -3.50 14.47
C THR A 154 8.39 -4.36 14.19
N ARG A 155 7.93 -5.13 15.19
CA ARG A 155 6.77 -6.02 15.05
C ARG A 155 5.50 -5.29 15.45
N PHE A 156 4.46 -5.50 14.67
CA PHE A 156 3.15 -4.91 14.92
C PHE A 156 2.04 -5.86 14.47
N GLY A 157 0.85 -5.64 15.01
CA GLY A 157 -0.32 -6.43 14.68
C GLY A 157 -1.39 -5.61 14.00
N VAL A 158 -2.12 -6.26 13.08
CA VAL A 158 -3.35 -5.73 12.48
C VAL A 158 -4.45 -6.79 12.54
N ASN A 159 -5.70 -6.36 12.60
CA ASN A 159 -6.83 -7.28 12.60
C ASN A 159 -7.66 -7.08 11.33
N ILE A 160 -7.81 -8.13 10.54
CA ILE A 160 -8.49 -8.08 9.25
C ILE A 160 -9.88 -8.69 9.40
N ILE A 161 -10.91 -7.85 9.21
CA ILE A 161 -12.31 -8.25 9.29
C ILE A 161 -12.73 -9.10 8.07
N PRO A 162 -13.80 -9.91 8.14
CA PRO A 162 -14.23 -10.77 7.03
C PRO A 162 -14.44 -10.03 5.72
N TYR A 163 -15.00 -8.83 5.77
CA TYR A 163 -15.21 -8.02 4.58
C TYR A 163 -13.89 -7.73 3.85
N THR A 164 -12.85 -7.29 4.59
CA THR A 164 -11.52 -6.99 4.03
C THR A 164 -10.84 -8.25 3.49
N LEU A 165 -10.95 -9.40 4.18
CA LEU A 165 -10.40 -10.67 3.70
C LEU A 165 -11.00 -11.09 2.36
N THR A 166 -12.28 -10.82 2.12
CA THR A 166 -12.98 -11.24 0.89
C THR A 166 -12.91 -10.24 -0.25
N HIS A 167 -12.73 -8.94 0.06
CA HIS A 167 -12.73 -7.85 -0.92
C HIS A 167 -11.34 -7.30 -1.23
N THR A 168 -10.29 -7.91 -0.69
CA THR A 168 -8.89 -7.59 -0.97
C THR A 168 -8.08 -8.87 -1.14
N THR A 169 -6.81 -8.74 -1.52
CA THR A 169 -5.88 -9.87 -1.61
C THR A 169 -5.46 -10.43 -0.24
N TRP A 170 -5.90 -9.84 0.88
CA TRP A 170 -5.54 -10.28 2.24
C TRP A 170 -5.99 -11.70 2.57
N GLY A 171 -7.07 -12.18 1.97
CA GLY A 171 -7.54 -13.55 2.15
C GLY A 171 -6.59 -14.63 1.59
N ASP A 172 -5.71 -14.25 0.68
CA ASP A 172 -4.75 -15.17 0.03
C ASP A 172 -3.38 -15.21 0.74
N LEU A 173 -3.10 -14.21 1.63
CA LEU A 173 -1.79 -14.01 2.25
C LEU A 173 -1.51 -15.03 3.37
N LYS A 174 -0.22 -15.39 3.50
CA LYS A 174 0.27 -16.41 4.45
C LYS A 174 1.52 -15.94 5.17
N PRO A 175 1.86 -16.54 6.31
CA PRO A 175 3.16 -16.32 6.95
C PRO A 175 4.31 -16.56 5.99
N GLY A 176 5.26 -15.63 5.98
CA GLY A 176 6.39 -15.57 5.04
C GLY A 176 6.19 -14.62 3.87
N ASP A 177 4.95 -14.27 3.50
CA ASP A 177 4.68 -13.34 2.42
C ASP A 177 5.14 -11.91 2.77
N LEU A 178 5.45 -11.15 1.74
CA LEU A 178 5.81 -9.74 1.81
C LEU A 178 4.64 -8.89 1.32
N VAL A 179 4.39 -7.79 2.01
CA VAL A 179 3.38 -6.79 1.65
C VAL A 179 4.04 -5.42 1.53
N ASN A 180 3.58 -4.62 0.57
CA ASN A 180 3.99 -3.23 0.45
C ASN A 180 3.54 -2.45 1.68
N LEU A 181 4.46 -1.69 2.29
CA LEU A 181 4.20 -0.88 3.47
C LEU A 181 4.36 0.60 3.11
N GLU A 182 3.36 1.41 3.42
CA GLU A 182 3.44 2.87 3.44
C GLU A 182 3.12 3.34 4.86
N VAL A 183 4.01 4.12 5.47
CA VAL A 183 3.78 4.71 6.79
C VAL A 183 2.75 5.84 6.70
N ASP A 184 2.02 6.11 7.78
CA ASP A 184 1.10 7.23 7.84
C ASP A 184 1.83 8.54 7.49
N LEU A 185 1.27 9.29 6.55
CA LEU A 185 1.85 10.55 6.06
C LEU A 185 2.09 11.55 7.20
N LEU A 186 1.21 11.61 8.19
CA LEU A 186 1.36 12.49 9.34
C LEU A 186 2.57 12.09 10.20
N ALA A 187 2.75 10.79 10.43
CA ALA A 187 3.89 10.28 11.20
C ALA A 187 5.22 10.66 10.52
N ARG A 188 5.29 10.59 9.19
CA ARG A 188 6.46 10.98 8.40
C ARG A 188 6.86 12.44 8.60
N TYR A 189 5.90 13.37 8.53
CA TYR A 189 6.18 14.79 8.71
C TYR A 189 6.49 15.15 10.15
N VAL A 190 5.80 14.55 11.13
CA VAL A 190 6.07 14.74 12.56
C VAL A 190 7.51 14.30 12.89
N GLU A 191 7.92 13.11 12.43
CA GLU A 191 9.29 12.61 12.62
C GLU A 191 10.32 13.58 12.03
N ARG A 192 10.15 14.01 10.79
CA ARG A 192 11.10 14.91 10.11
C ARG A 192 11.24 16.26 10.83
N ILE A 193 10.14 16.83 11.33
CA ILE A 193 10.15 18.08 12.09
C ILE A 193 10.83 17.88 13.43
N ALA A 194 10.55 16.78 14.14
CA ALA A 194 11.16 16.46 15.43
C ALA A 194 12.68 16.27 15.31
N ALA A 195 13.13 15.51 14.32
CA ALA A 195 14.56 15.30 14.04
C ALA A 195 15.28 16.61 13.70
N GLY A 196 14.66 17.50 12.93
CA GLY A 196 15.21 18.81 12.60
C GLY A 196 15.38 19.72 13.83
N ARG A 197 14.40 19.71 14.74
CA ARG A 197 14.48 20.48 15.99
C ARG A 197 15.57 19.96 16.92
N LEU A 198 15.72 18.65 17.06
CA LEU A 198 16.79 18.02 17.85
C LEU A 198 18.19 18.35 17.30
N ALA A 199 18.37 18.33 15.99
CA ALA A 199 19.63 18.71 15.35
C ALA A 199 19.98 20.19 15.61
N ALA A 200 19.02 21.11 15.46
CA ALA A 200 19.21 22.53 15.74
C ALA A 200 19.56 22.79 17.22
N SER A 201 18.89 22.12 18.17
CA SER A 201 19.17 22.26 19.61
C SER A 201 20.58 21.78 19.97
N ARG A 202 21.07 20.71 19.34
CA ARG A 202 22.44 20.21 19.54
C ARG A 202 23.49 21.18 18.99
N ALA A 203 23.25 21.80 17.84
CA ALA A 203 24.17 22.78 17.25
C ALA A 203 24.36 24.02 18.12
N ILE A 204 23.28 24.49 18.79
CA ILE A 204 23.31 25.66 19.70
C ILE A 204 24.01 25.31 21.03
N GLY A 205 23.93 24.05 21.48
CA GLY A 205 24.52 23.60 22.77
C GLY A 205 26.02 23.32 22.73
N THR A 206 26.64 23.23 21.57
CA THR A 206 28.09 22.99 21.37
C THR A 206 28.93 24.26 21.33
N ASP A 207 28.33 25.44 21.32
CA ASP A 207 29.00 26.75 21.32
C ASP A 207 29.09 27.41 22.74
N ARG A 208 29.04 26.59 23.80
CA ARG A 208 29.23 27.07 25.19
C ARG A 208 30.34 26.35 25.92
#